data_a00429c13b7d17bf9cd901469ec622e1
#
_entry.id   a00429c13b7d17bf9cd901469ec622e1
#
_cell.length_a   1.000
_cell.length_b   1.000
_cell.length_c   1.000
_cell.angle_alpha   90.00
_cell.angle_beta   90.00
_cell.angle_gamma   90.00
#
_symmetry.space_group_name_H-M   'P 1'
#
loop_
_entity.id
_entity.type
_entity.pdbx_description
1 polymer ?
#
loop_
_entity_poly.entity_id
_entity_poly.type
_entity_poly.pdbx_seq_one_letter_code
_entity_poly.pdbx_strand_id
1 'polypeptide(L)'
;MLENRISEFLIVCTNKGLSRKTVGSYEQGLRIFERYLREEKGIVQEKQIKNIHIQEYIAYLRERGKYTVVRDERSRRSNHPQNRKDLGDLLSATTINNYLRNLRVFFNWLVEERIIKECPVRRTDFRKNPRRPLEYLEDSDFNKLINSMDTCAFSEVRDRVIIQLLLDSGMRIGECLNVKDKDLSLETNAIFLPAENTKGKKDRYVFFGNKMARQLRQWLQFRDRYKTTDFLFCTNEGKPLQVSNFEANVRKYSKRAGLENIHPHVLRNNFAKRFLMNGGDIYTLSRILGHSSVIVTEQAYLDLSENDLRKKYQEFSPLSKIKSYY
;
A
#
# COMPACT_ATOMS: atom_id res chain seq x y z
N MET A 1 -30.34 17.67 0.67
CA MET A 1 -29.15 18.37 0.16
C MET A 1 -27.98 17.39 0.14
N LEU A 2 -27.16 17.46 -0.89
CA LEU A 2 -26.02 16.54 -1.10
C LEU A 2 -25.10 16.45 0.12
N GLU A 3 -24.84 17.58 0.79
CA GLU A 3 -24.02 17.64 2.00
C GLU A 3 -24.52 16.73 3.14
N ASN A 4 -25.84 16.74 3.40
CA ASN A 4 -26.43 15.87 4.43
C ASN A 4 -26.30 14.39 4.05
N ARG A 5 -26.52 14.05 2.77
CA ARG A 5 -26.35 12.68 2.26
C ARG A 5 -24.92 12.16 2.40
N ILE A 6 -23.92 13.03 2.20
CA ILE A 6 -22.52 12.68 2.44
C ILE A 6 -22.32 12.35 3.92
N SER A 7 -22.86 13.16 4.84
CA SER A 7 -22.74 12.91 6.28
C SER A 7 -23.40 11.61 6.71
N GLU A 8 -24.62 11.33 6.21
CA GLU A 8 -25.33 10.06 6.44
C GLU A 8 -24.51 8.86 5.94
N PHE A 9 -23.98 8.93 4.72
CA PHE A 9 -23.14 7.89 4.15
C PHE A 9 -21.89 7.60 4.99
N LEU A 10 -21.21 8.63 5.49
CA LEU A 10 -20.02 8.49 6.33
C LEU A 10 -20.35 7.80 7.67
N ILE A 11 -21.52 8.08 8.25
CA ILE A 11 -22.02 7.38 9.44
C ILE A 11 -22.25 5.90 9.12
N VAL A 12 -22.91 5.57 8.00
CA VAL A 12 -23.13 4.20 7.56
C VAL A 12 -21.79 3.47 7.35
N CYS A 13 -20.81 4.12 6.71
CA CYS A 13 -19.48 3.55 6.52
C CYS A 13 -18.77 3.27 7.85
N THR A 14 -18.92 4.16 8.82
CA THR A 14 -18.34 3.99 10.17
C THR A 14 -19.00 2.82 10.90
N ASN A 15 -20.33 2.73 10.85
CA ASN A 15 -21.10 1.64 11.46
C ASN A 15 -20.81 0.27 10.82
N LYS A 16 -20.51 0.25 9.51
CA LYS A 16 -20.01 -0.96 8.81
C LYS A 16 -18.57 -1.35 9.20
N GLY A 17 -17.93 -0.63 10.12
CA GLY A 17 -16.57 -0.92 10.60
C GLY A 17 -15.47 -0.65 9.58
N LEU A 18 -15.67 0.27 8.64
CA LEU A 18 -14.62 0.68 7.72
C LEU A 18 -13.51 1.43 8.46
N SER A 19 -12.25 1.26 8.00
CA SER A 19 -11.13 1.95 8.63
C SER A 19 -11.27 3.47 8.57
N ARG A 20 -10.76 4.17 9.60
CA ARG A 20 -10.73 5.66 9.62
C ARG A 20 -10.10 6.24 8.36
N LYS A 21 -9.06 5.57 7.81
CA LYS A 21 -8.40 5.99 6.57
C LYS A 21 -9.33 5.87 5.36
N THR A 22 -10.14 4.82 5.28
CA THR A 22 -11.12 4.63 4.20
C THR A 22 -12.22 5.67 4.28
N VAL A 23 -12.81 5.86 5.48
CA VAL A 23 -13.86 6.87 5.71
C VAL A 23 -13.34 8.27 5.39
N GLY A 24 -12.13 8.62 5.85
CA GLY A 24 -11.48 9.90 5.52
C GLY A 24 -11.22 10.10 4.03
N SER A 25 -10.89 9.04 3.29
CA SER A 25 -10.73 9.09 1.83
C SER A 25 -12.05 9.37 1.12
N TYR A 26 -13.14 8.72 1.55
CA TYR A 26 -14.49 8.99 1.03
C TYR A 26 -14.89 10.44 1.33
N GLU A 27 -14.77 10.86 2.58
CA GLU A 27 -15.10 12.21 3.00
C GLU A 27 -14.36 13.26 2.16
N GLN A 28 -13.05 13.12 2.01
CA GLN A 28 -12.25 14.05 1.21
C GLN A 28 -12.72 14.11 -0.24
N GLY A 29 -12.92 12.96 -0.88
CA GLY A 29 -13.32 12.91 -2.29
C GLY A 29 -14.73 13.48 -2.51
N LEU A 30 -15.67 13.13 -1.63
CA LEU A 30 -17.07 13.57 -1.71
C LEU A 30 -17.24 15.06 -1.40
N ARG A 31 -16.56 15.59 -0.37
CA ARG A 31 -16.63 17.02 -0.02
C ARG A 31 -16.02 17.91 -1.10
N ILE A 32 -14.93 17.48 -1.76
CA ILE A 32 -14.35 18.24 -2.88
C ILE A 32 -15.32 18.24 -4.08
N PHE A 33 -15.99 17.13 -4.36
CA PHE A 33 -16.97 17.04 -5.43
C PHE A 33 -18.21 17.89 -5.14
N GLU A 34 -18.76 17.81 -3.92
CA GLU A 34 -19.89 18.64 -3.47
C GLU A 34 -19.57 20.13 -3.62
N ARG A 35 -18.37 20.54 -3.18
CA ARG A 35 -17.92 21.92 -3.32
C ARG A 35 -17.86 22.36 -4.79
N TYR A 36 -17.29 21.53 -5.68
CA TYR A 36 -17.27 21.80 -7.11
C TYR A 36 -18.68 21.99 -7.67
N LEU A 37 -19.63 21.10 -7.34
CA LEU A 37 -21.00 21.19 -7.83
C LEU A 37 -21.70 22.46 -7.34
N ARG A 38 -21.49 22.84 -6.10
CA ARG A 38 -22.10 24.03 -5.51
C ARG A 38 -21.51 25.32 -6.10
N GLU A 39 -20.17 25.42 -6.17
CA GLU A 39 -19.47 26.65 -6.57
C GLU A 39 -19.47 26.84 -8.10
N GLU A 40 -19.28 25.79 -8.88
CA GLU A 40 -19.13 25.89 -10.33
C GLU A 40 -20.43 25.60 -11.11
N LYS A 41 -21.38 24.87 -10.51
CA LYS A 41 -22.59 24.41 -11.20
C LYS A 41 -23.90 24.84 -10.53
N GLY A 42 -23.87 25.39 -9.32
CA GLY A 42 -25.06 25.73 -8.56
C GLY A 42 -25.93 24.52 -8.15
N ILE A 43 -25.38 23.31 -8.20
CA ILE A 43 -26.09 22.06 -7.92
C ILE A 43 -25.88 21.69 -6.45
N VAL A 44 -27.00 21.59 -5.70
CA VAL A 44 -27.01 21.25 -4.28
C VAL A 44 -27.80 19.99 -3.94
N GLN A 45 -28.57 19.45 -4.91
CA GLN A 45 -29.40 18.27 -4.73
C GLN A 45 -28.85 17.06 -5.50
N GLU A 46 -28.79 15.90 -4.86
CA GLU A 46 -28.29 14.65 -5.39
C GLU A 46 -29.05 14.18 -6.65
N LYS A 47 -30.36 14.46 -6.74
CA LYS A 47 -31.22 14.08 -7.88
C LYS A 47 -30.92 14.84 -9.18
N GLN A 48 -30.25 15.99 -9.09
CA GLN A 48 -29.91 16.83 -10.24
C GLN A 48 -28.63 16.35 -10.92
N ILE A 49 -27.84 15.46 -10.25
CA ILE A 49 -26.55 15.05 -10.73
C ILE A 49 -26.71 14.00 -11.83
N LYS A 50 -26.16 14.30 -13.01
CA LYS A 50 -26.17 13.43 -14.20
C LYS A 50 -24.76 13.07 -14.60
N ASN A 51 -24.59 12.10 -15.49
CA ASN A 51 -23.26 11.69 -15.99
C ASN A 51 -22.48 12.87 -16.61
N ILE A 52 -23.15 13.82 -17.26
CA ILE A 52 -22.47 15.00 -17.82
C ILE A 52 -21.70 15.77 -16.74
N HIS A 53 -22.25 15.93 -15.54
CA HIS A 53 -21.57 16.62 -14.44
C HIS A 53 -20.36 15.83 -13.93
N ILE A 54 -20.36 14.49 -14.09
CA ILE A 54 -19.20 13.64 -13.81
C ILE A 54 -18.11 13.88 -14.86
N GLN A 55 -18.47 13.98 -16.15
CA GLN A 55 -17.52 14.28 -17.23
C GLN A 55 -16.87 15.66 -17.05
N GLU A 56 -17.67 16.67 -16.73
CA GLU A 56 -17.19 18.01 -16.45
C GLU A 56 -16.28 18.05 -15.20
N TYR A 57 -16.62 17.28 -14.16
CA TYR A 57 -15.76 17.14 -12.98
C TYR A 57 -14.44 16.47 -13.30
N ILE A 58 -14.41 15.48 -14.19
CA ILE A 58 -13.16 14.87 -14.68
C ILE A 58 -12.31 15.93 -15.42
N ALA A 59 -12.90 16.76 -16.25
CA ALA A 59 -12.19 17.87 -16.92
C ALA A 59 -11.62 18.84 -15.88
N TYR A 60 -12.43 19.28 -14.94
CA TYR A 60 -12.01 20.12 -13.81
C TYR A 60 -10.84 19.51 -13.03
N LEU A 61 -10.89 18.21 -12.71
CA LEU A 61 -9.80 17.51 -12.00
C LEU A 61 -8.51 17.43 -12.81
N ARG A 62 -8.56 17.48 -14.15
CA ARG A 62 -7.37 17.50 -15.02
C ARG A 62 -6.68 18.86 -15.03
N GLU A 63 -7.47 19.92 -14.99
CA GLU A 63 -6.99 21.30 -15.10
C GLU A 63 -6.51 21.82 -13.74
N ARG A 64 -7.20 21.45 -12.65
CA ARG A 64 -6.79 21.87 -11.32
C ARG A 64 -5.48 21.20 -10.89
N GLY A 65 -4.63 21.95 -10.24
CA GLY A 65 -3.40 21.42 -9.65
C GLY A 65 -3.63 20.62 -8.34
N LYS A 66 -2.66 19.81 -7.98
CA LYS A 66 -2.60 19.12 -6.68
C LYS A 66 -2.68 20.13 -5.54
N TYR A 67 -3.46 19.80 -4.50
CA TYR A 67 -3.57 20.56 -3.25
C TYR A 67 -4.10 22.00 -3.38
N THR A 68 -4.51 22.44 -4.57
CA THR A 68 -5.12 23.77 -4.80
C THR A 68 -6.51 23.86 -4.18
N VAL A 69 -7.24 22.74 -4.09
CA VAL A 69 -8.54 22.64 -3.44
C VAL A 69 -8.43 21.67 -2.27
N VAL A 70 -8.80 22.12 -1.10
CA VAL A 70 -8.84 21.35 0.15
C VAL A 70 -10.28 21.18 0.61
N ARG A 71 -10.53 20.14 1.39
CA ARG A 71 -11.87 19.83 1.91
C ARG A 71 -12.44 20.96 2.76
N ASP A 72 -11.63 21.45 3.71
CA ASP A 72 -11.97 22.47 4.70
C ASP A 72 -10.71 23.17 5.24
N GLU A 73 -10.91 24.25 5.99
CA GLU A 73 -9.84 25.02 6.62
C GLU A 73 -9.02 24.19 7.63
N ARG A 74 -9.64 23.22 8.32
CA ARG A 74 -8.92 22.33 9.24
C ARG A 74 -7.93 21.47 8.47
N SER A 75 -8.34 20.90 7.32
CA SER A 75 -7.47 20.17 6.41
C SER A 75 -6.33 21.03 5.87
N ARG A 76 -6.59 22.31 5.59
CA ARG A 76 -5.58 23.27 5.13
C ARG A 76 -4.51 23.49 6.20
N ARG A 77 -4.95 23.67 7.45
CA ARG A 77 -4.05 23.89 8.60
C ARG A 77 -3.22 22.64 8.94
N SER A 78 -3.79 21.44 8.82
CA SER A 78 -3.08 20.19 9.18
C SER A 78 -2.15 19.68 8.09
N ASN A 79 -2.49 19.87 6.82
CA ASN A 79 -1.74 19.34 5.68
C ASN A 79 -0.69 20.31 5.10
N HIS A 80 -0.75 21.59 5.50
CA HIS A 80 0.15 22.64 5.04
C HIS A 80 0.43 22.58 3.54
N PRO A 81 -0.61 22.59 2.65
CA PRO A 81 -0.43 22.37 1.22
C PRO A 81 0.54 23.36 0.59
N GLN A 82 0.64 24.59 1.12
CA GLN A 82 1.56 25.63 0.66
C GLN A 82 3.04 25.23 0.79
N ASN A 83 3.39 24.27 1.68
CA ASN A 83 4.75 23.83 1.89
C ASN A 83 5.15 22.63 0.99
N ARG A 84 4.25 22.19 0.13
CA ARG A 84 4.49 21.03 -0.73
C ARG A 84 5.17 21.43 -2.03
N LYS A 85 6.21 20.68 -2.39
CA LYS A 85 6.95 20.90 -3.67
C LYS A 85 6.11 20.60 -4.92
N ASP A 86 5.08 19.74 -4.77
CA ASP A 86 4.16 19.31 -5.84
C ASP A 86 2.81 20.06 -5.82
N LEU A 87 2.75 21.22 -5.13
CA LEU A 87 1.57 22.09 -5.17
C LEU A 87 1.38 22.61 -6.59
N GLY A 88 0.20 22.44 -7.13
CA GLY A 88 -0.14 22.90 -8.48
C GLY A 88 0.18 21.92 -9.60
N ASP A 89 0.96 20.85 -9.37
CA ASP A 89 1.17 19.80 -10.36
C ASP A 89 -0.14 19.13 -10.77
N LEU A 90 -0.22 18.67 -12.03
CA LEU A 90 -1.39 17.98 -12.54
C LEU A 90 -1.70 16.67 -11.75
N LEU A 91 -2.98 16.39 -11.58
CA LEU A 91 -3.44 15.14 -10.98
C LEU A 91 -3.18 13.96 -11.91
N SER A 92 -2.61 12.89 -11.37
CA SER A 92 -2.44 11.64 -12.11
C SER A 92 -3.79 10.97 -12.42
N ALA A 93 -3.84 10.20 -13.52
CA ALA A 93 -5.03 9.41 -13.87
C ALA A 93 -5.45 8.45 -12.74
N THR A 94 -4.49 7.90 -12.00
CA THR A 94 -4.76 7.06 -10.81
C THR A 94 -5.49 7.84 -9.73
N THR A 95 -5.08 9.09 -9.47
CA THR A 95 -5.73 9.95 -8.48
C THR A 95 -7.15 10.30 -8.90
N ILE A 96 -7.37 10.66 -10.16
CA ILE A 96 -8.70 10.93 -10.71
C ILE A 96 -9.59 9.68 -10.60
N ASN A 97 -9.09 8.51 -10.99
CA ASN A 97 -9.82 7.25 -10.82
C ASN A 97 -10.16 6.94 -9.36
N ASN A 98 -9.33 7.33 -8.40
CA ASN A 98 -9.64 7.16 -6.97
C ASN A 98 -10.80 8.07 -6.54
N TYR A 99 -10.84 9.32 -6.99
CA TYR A 99 -12.01 10.19 -6.77
C TYR A 99 -13.27 9.58 -7.36
N LEU A 100 -13.22 9.10 -8.62
CA LEU A 100 -14.38 8.46 -9.26
C LEU A 100 -14.84 7.19 -8.54
N ARG A 101 -13.93 6.36 -8.01
CA ARG A 101 -14.28 5.21 -7.18
C ARG A 101 -15.04 5.61 -5.93
N ASN A 102 -14.57 6.65 -5.23
CA ASN A 102 -15.24 7.15 -4.03
C ASN A 102 -16.65 7.66 -4.37
N LEU A 103 -16.79 8.45 -5.43
CA LEU A 103 -18.08 8.92 -5.93
C LEU A 103 -19.00 7.75 -6.28
N ARG A 104 -18.48 6.73 -6.99
CA ARG A 104 -19.28 5.59 -7.41
C ARG A 104 -19.80 4.78 -6.22
N VAL A 105 -19.00 4.58 -5.18
CA VAL A 105 -19.44 3.88 -3.96
C VAL A 105 -20.58 4.66 -3.29
N PHE A 106 -20.44 5.99 -3.18
CA PHE A 106 -21.47 6.86 -2.62
C PHE A 106 -22.77 6.86 -3.44
N PHE A 107 -22.68 7.02 -4.76
CA PHE A 107 -23.86 7.03 -5.61
C PHE A 107 -24.57 5.66 -5.68
N ASN A 108 -23.82 4.56 -5.63
CA ASN A 108 -24.41 3.23 -5.52
C ASN A 108 -25.19 3.07 -4.20
N TRP A 109 -24.65 3.58 -3.08
CA TRP A 109 -25.37 3.63 -1.81
C TRP A 109 -26.68 4.45 -1.94
N LEU A 110 -26.67 5.61 -2.60
CA LEU A 110 -27.89 6.40 -2.85
C LEU A 110 -28.92 5.63 -3.70
N VAL A 111 -28.48 4.78 -4.61
CA VAL A 111 -29.36 3.90 -5.40
C VAL A 111 -29.95 2.80 -4.51
N GLU A 112 -29.13 2.16 -3.67
CA GLU A 112 -29.56 1.14 -2.69
C GLU A 112 -30.62 1.71 -1.74
N GLU A 113 -30.43 2.95 -1.26
CA GLU A 113 -31.39 3.68 -0.43
C GLU A 113 -32.59 4.27 -1.22
N ARG A 114 -32.69 4.01 -2.52
CA ARG A 114 -33.75 4.49 -3.41
C ARG A 114 -33.90 6.04 -3.46
N ILE A 115 -32.84 6.76 -3.16
CA ILE A 115 -32.80 8.23 -3.21
C ILE A 115 -32.68 8.72 -4.65
N ILE A 116 -31.89 7.99 -5.46
CA ILE A 116 -31.74 8.21 -6.91
C ILE A 116 -32.03 6.92 -7.66
N LYS A 117 -32.36 7.02 -8.95
CA LYS A 117 -32.72 5.84 -9.78
C LYS A 117 -31.50 5.07 -10.29
N GLU A 118 -30.43 5.78 -10.63
CA GLU A 118 -29.21 5.19 -11.22
C GLU A 118 -27.95 5.93 -10.79
N CYS A 119 -26.82 5.22 -10.81
CA CYS A 119 -25.53 5.82 -10.48
C CYS A 119 -25.02 6.65 -11.68
N PRO A 120 -24.75 7.97 -11.49
CA PRO A 120 -24.25 8.82 -12.58
C PRO A 120 -22.81 8.51 -12.99
N VAL A 121 -22.04 7.75 -12.17
CA VAL A 121 -20.64 7.35 -12.46
C VAL A 121 -20.62 6.04 -13.21
N ARG A 122 -20.27 6.07 -14.49
CA ARG A 122 -20.21 4.88 -15.37
C ARG A 122 -18.85 4.20 -15.31
N ARG A 123 -18.79 2.92 -15.71
CA ARG A 123 -17.49 2.20 -15.84
C ARG A 123 -16.60 2.81 -16.92
N THR A 124 -17.18 3.36 -17.96
CA THR A 124 -16.49 4.01 -19.07
C THR A 124 -15.81 5.33 -18.70
N ASP A 125 -16.18 5.94 -17.55
CA ASP A 125 -15.59 7.19 -17.07
C ASP A 125 -14.16 6.98 -16.55
N PHE A 126 -13.80 5.75 -16.21
CA PHE A 126 -12.48 5.41 -15.68
C PHE A 126 -11.44 5.32 -16.79
N ARG A 127 -10.32 6.00 -16.59
CA ARG A 127 -9.18 5.91 -17.51
C ARG A 127 -8.45 4.59 -17.35
N LYS A 128 -8.06 4.00 -18.48
CA LYS A 128 -7.07 2.92 -18.47
C LYS A 128 -5.73 3.51 -18.03
N ASN A 129 -5.19 3.01 -16.94
CA ASN A 129 -3.83 3.32 -16.54
C ASN A 129 -2.91 2.29 -17.20
N PRO A 130 -1.85 2.71 -17.91
CA PRO A 130 -0.83 1.78 -18.33
C PRO A 130 -0.24 1.12 -17.08
N ARG A 131 -0.09 -0.20 -17.11
CA ARG A 131 0.64 -0.91 -16.05
C ARG A 131 2.07 -0.40 -16.07
N ARG A 132 2.57 0.02 -14.92
CA ARG A 132 4.00 0.25 -14.75
C ARG A 132 4.63 -1.09 -14.40
N PRO A 133 5.77 -1.46 -15.02
CA PRO A 133 6.53 -2.62 -14.59
C PRO A 133 6.80 -2.53 -13.09
N LEU A 134 6.76 -3.68 -12.41
CA LEU A 134 7.13 -3.71 -11.00
C LEU A 134 8.60 -3.34 -10.85
N GLU A 135 8.86 -2.38 -9.98
CA GLU A 135 10.24 -2.03 -9.63
C GLU A 135 10.87 -3.24 -8.94
N TYR A 136 12.00 -3.67 -9.49
CA TYR A 136 12.80 -4.78 -8.96
C TYR A 136 14.11 -4.24 -8.40
N LEU A 137 14.45 -4.69 -7.19
CA LEU A 137 15.69 -4.33 -6.51
C LEU A 137 16.71 -5.45 -6.72
N GLU A 138 17.74 -5.17 -7.46
CA GLU A 138 18.85 -6.11 -7.67
C GLU A 138 19.64 -6.33 -6.37
N ASP A 139 20.38 -7.44 -6.28
CA ASP A 139 21.16 -7.76 -5.08
C ASP A 139 22.21 -6.69 -4.78
N SER A 140 22.83 -6.12 -5.81
CA SER A 140 23.79 -5.03 -5.68
C SER A 140 23.17 -3.80 -5.03
N ASP A 141 21.95 -3.43 -5.43
CA ASP A 141 21.25 -2.24 -4.91
C ASP A 141 20.72 -2.48 -3.51
N PHE A 142 20.23 -3.70 -3.23
CA PHE A 142 19.90 -4.09 -1.85
C PHE A 142 21.12 -3.95 -0.93
N ASN A 143 22.30 -4.44 -1.37
CA ASN A 143 23.53 -4.33 -0.60
C ASN A 143 23.96 -2.86 -0.41
N LYS A 144 23.87 -2.02 -1.46
CA LYS A 144 24.11 -0.57 -1.33
C LYS A 144 23.20 0.08 -0.28
N LEU A 145 21.90 -0.25 -0.33
CA LEU A 145 20.92 0.27 0.64
C LEU A 145 21.33 -0.13 2.07
N ILE A 146 21.56 -1.41 2.32
CA ILE A 146 21.89 -1.93 3.66
C ILE A 146 23.22 -1.36 4.16
N ASN A 147 24.23 -1.24 3.28
CA ASN A 147 25.55 -0.73 3.65
C ASN A 147 25.60 0.80 3.83
N SER A 148 24.61 1.53 3.31
CA SER A 148 24.48 2.97 3.53
C SER A 148 23.99 3.34 4.93
N MET A 149 23.53 2.36 5.72
CA MET A 149 22.91 2.58 7.02
C MET A 149 23.94 2.48 8.14
N ASP A 150 23.83 3.39 9.12
CA ASP A 150 24.69 3.42 10.31
C ASP A 150 24.33 2.23 11.23
N THR A 151 25.35 1.44 11.59
CA THR A 151 25.22 0.28 12.46
C THR A 151 25.24 0.59 13.95
N CYS A 152 25.43 1.86 14.32
CA CYS A 152 25.44 2.35 15.71
C CYS A 152 24.15 3.10 16.08
N ALA A 153 23.49 3.72 15.11
CA ALA A 153 22.27 4.49 15.34
C ALA A 153 21.05 3.57 15.53
N PHE A 154 20.40 3.65 16.70
CA PHE A 154 19.24 2.79 17.04
C PHE A 154 18.19 2.70 15.93
N SER A 155 17.79 3.84 15.37
CA SER A 155 16.79 3.88 14.32
C SER A 155 17.24 3.19 13.02
N GLU A 156 18.52 3.32 12.65
CA GLU A 156 19.06 2.74 11.43
C GLU A 156 19.28 1.22 11.59
N VAL A 157 19.76 0.77 12.77
CA VAL A 157 19.84 -0.66 13.11
C VAL A 157 18.47 -1.31 13.05
N ARG A 158 17.46 -0.71 13.69
CA ARG A 158 16.07 -1.17 13.64
C ARG A 158 15.56 -1.25 12.20
N ASP A 159 15.67 -0.16 11.45
CA ASP A 159 15.11 -0.04 10.10
C ASP A 159 15.81 -1.00 9.13
N ARG A 160 17.10 -1.29 9.32
CA ARG A 160 17.85 -2.31 8.60
C ARG A 160 17.23 -3.70 8.80
N VAL A 161 16.90 -4.06 10.05
CA VAL A 161 16.27 -5.34 10.36
C VAL A 161 14.86 -5.42 9.76
N ILE A 162 14.09 -4.34 9.82
CA ILE A 162 12.76 -4.25 9.20
C ILE A 162 12.85 -4.47 7.68
N ILE A 163 13.78 -3.78 6.99
CA ILE A 163 13.98 -3.91 5.54
C ILE A 163 14.29 -5.37 5.17
N GLN A 164 15.18 -6.01 5.92
CA GLN A 164 15.55 -7.41 5.69
C GLN A 164 14.36 -8.35 5.95
N LEU A 165 13.59 -8.13 7.01
CA LEU A 165 12.41 -8.94 7.33
C LEU A 165 11.31 -8.78 6.27
N LEU A 166 11.07 -7.58 5.77
CA LEU A 166 10.10 -7.35 4.69
C LEU A 166 10.49 -8.07 3.40
N LEU A 167 11.80 -8.10 3.08
CA LEU A 167 12.30 -8.82 1.91
C LEU A 167 12.25 -10.35 2.09
N ASP A 168 12.42 -10.86 3.32
CA ASP A 168 12.48 -12.30 3.58
C ASP A 168 11.10 -12.93 3.82
N SER A 169 10.13 -12.17 4.35
CA SER A 169 8.79 -12.66 4.72
C SER A 169 7.66 -12.18 3.78
N GLY A 170 7.89 -11.11 3.03
CA GLY A 170 6.88 -10.50 2.17
C GLY A 170 5.70 -9.87 2.91
N MET A 171 5.74 -9.72 4.24
CA MET A 171 4.65 -9.10 5.02
C MET A 171 4.47 -7.61 4.67
N ARG A 172 3.29 -7.05 4.96
CA ARG A 172 3.06 -5.61 4.77
C ARG A 172 3.73 -4.82 5.87
N ILE A 173 4.23 -3.62 5.54
CA ILE A 173 4.89 -2.75 6.55
C ILE A 173 3.97 -2.46 7.74
N GLY A 174 2.69 -2.19 7.52
CA GLY A 174 1.74 -1.96 8.62
C GLY A 174 1.55 -3.20 9.51
N GLU A 175 1.64 -4.40 8.97
CA GLU A 175 1.63 -5.65 9.74
C GLU A 175 2.93 -5.79 10.54
N CYS A 176 4.07 -5.57 9.89
CA CYS A 176 5.40 -5.66 10.50
C CYS A 176 5.56 -4.74 11.73
N LEU A 177 5.12 -3.49 11.61
CA LEU A 177 5.26 -2.51 12.70
C LEU A 177 4.29 -2.73 13.88
N ASN A 178 3.28 -3.57 13.72
CA ASN A 178 2.34 -3.96 14.78
C ASN A 178 2.68 -5.31 15.43
N VAL A 179 3.74 -6.01 14.99
CA VAL A 179 4.17 -7.26 15.62
C VAL A 179 4.62 -7.00 17.05
N LYS A 180 4.14 -7.83 17.97
CA LYS A 180 4.59 -7.86 19.36
C LYS A 180 5.52 -9.03 19.59
N ASP A 181 6.32 -8.98 20.66
CA ASP A 181 7.25 -10.06 21.00
C ASP A 181 6.56 -11.41 21.17
N LYS A 182 5.37 -11.43 21.74
CA LYS A 182 4.54 -12.65 21.90
C LYS A 182 4.11 -13.30 20.57
N ASP A 183 4.14 -12.54 19.49
CA ASP A 183 3.73 -13.00 18.16
C ASP A 183 4.90 -13.61 17.36
N LEU A 184 6.14 -13.46 17.87
CA LEU A 184 7.37 -13.94 17.25
C LEU A 184 7.79 -15.29 17.83
N SER A 185 7.98 -16.30 17.00
CA SER A 185 8.62 -17.57 17.35
C SER A 185 9.95 -17.70 16.61
N LEU A 186 11.05 -17.62 17.35
CA LEU A 186 12.40 -17.87 16.82
C LEU A 186 12.77 -19.36 16.74
N GLU A 187 11.93 -20.25 17.31
CA GLU A 187 12.08 -21.70 17.21
C GLU A 187 11.53 -22.20 15.88
N THR A 188 10.34 -21.72 15.52
CA THR A 188 9.64 -22.12 14.28
C THR A 188 9.92 -21.17 13.11
N ASN A 189 10.71 -20.09 13.32
CA ASN A 189 10.98 -19.04 12.33
C ASN A 189 9.69 -18.45 11.74
N ALA A 190 8.71 -18.13 12.59
CA ALA A 190 7.40 -17.66 12.21
C ALA A 190 6.96 -16.43 13.02
N ILE A 191 6.11 -15.63 12.40
CA ILE A 191 5.40 -14.53 13.06
C ILE A 191 3.91 -14.75 12.86
N PHE A 192 3.14 -14.74 13.94
CA PHE A 192 1.70 -14.74 13.92
C PHE A 192 1.18 -13.32 13.65
N LEU A 193 0.29 -13.18 12.67
CA LEU A 193 -0.36 -11.92 12.32
C LEU A 193 -1.84 -12.02 12.64
N PRO A 194 -2.31 -11.45 13.76
CA PRO A 194 -3.71 -11.48 14.14
C PRO A 194 -4.59 -10.70 13.15
N ALA A 195 -5.83 -11.14 12.96
CA ALA A 195 -6.80 -10.60 12.00
C ALA A 195 -6.98 -9.07 12.12
N GLU A 196 -6.94 -8.55 13.34
CA GLU A 196 -7.06 -7.12 13.63
C GLU A 196 -5.97 -6.27 12.97
N ASN A 197 -4.77 -6.82 12.83
CA ASN A 197 -3.60 -6.17 12.22
C ASN A 197 -3.48 -6.43 10.72
N THR A 198 -4.35 -7.28 10.14
CA THR A 198 -4.29 -7.64 8.73
C THR A 198 -5.37 -6.91 7.91
N LYS A 199 -5.02 -6.49 6.68
CA LYS A 199 -5.99 -5.84 5.77
C LYS A 199 -7.17 -6.78 5.42
N GLY A 200 -6.93 -8.07 5.38
CA GLY A 200 -7.93 -9.10 5.04
C GLY A 200 -8.78 -9.56 6.23
N LYS A 201 -8.55 -9.03 7.44
CA LYS A 201 -9.21 -9.43 8.68
C LYS A 201 -9.20 -10.96 8.90
N LYS A 202 -8.09 -11.62 8.57
CA LYS A 202 -7.84 -13.05 8.77
C LYS A 202 -6.50 -13.25 9.43
N ASP A 203 -6.45 -14.14 10.40
CA ASP A 203 -5.22 -14.59 11.02
C ASP A 203 -4.35 -15.32 10.00
N ARG A 204 -3.05 -15.11 10.06
CA ARG A 204 -2.09 -15.90 9.29
C ARG A 204 -0.70 -15.88 9.91
N TYR A 205 0.08 -16.87 9.54
CA TYR A 205 1.52 -16.88 9.79
C TYR A 205 2.28 -16.35 8.58
N VAL A 206 3.40 -15.70 8.86
CA VAL A 206 4.47 -15.43 7.89
C VAL A 206 5.74 -16.09 8.40
N PHE A 207 6.61 -16.47 7.48
CA PHE A 207 7.82 -17.22 7.79
C PHE A 207 9.06 -16.43 7.38
N PHE A 208 10.18 -16.77 7.99
CA PHE A 208 11.49 -16.18 7.66
C PHE A 208 12.60 -17.22 7.79
N GLY A 209 13.71 -16.98 7.10
CA GLY A 209 14.83 -17.92 7.07
C GLY A 209 15.74 -17.84 8.30
N ASN A 210 16.61 -18.83 8.48
CA ASN A 210 17.56 -18.91 9.61
C ASN A 210 18.52 -17.71 9.68
N LYS A 211 18.86 -17.10 8.53
CA LYS A 211 19.67 -15.89 8.49
C LYS A 211 18.92 -14.71 9.14
N MET A 212 17.62 -14.59 8.86
CA MET A 212 16.77 -13.57 9.46
C MET A 212 16.54 -13.82 10.95
N ALA A 213 16.37 -15.07 11.37
CA ALA A 213 16.26 -15.43 12.78
C ALA A 213 17.46 -14.96 13.61
N ARG A 214 18.69 -15.08 13.07
CA ARG A 214 19.91 -14.55 13.71
C ARG A 214 19.89 -13.03 13.83
N GLN A 215 19.45 -12.33 12.78
CA GLN A 215 19.30 -10.88 12.77
C GLN A 215 18.27 -10.40 13.81
N LEU A 216 17.15 -11.10 13.94
CA LEU A 216 16.11 -10.80 14.93
C LEU A 216 16.61 -11.02 16.36
N ARG A 217 17.36 -12.10 16.65
CA ARG A 217 17.98 -12.29 17.97
C ARG A 217 18.93 -11.15 18.33
N GLN A 218 19.80 -10.76 17.39
CA GLN A 218 20.73 -9.64 17.60
C GLN A 218 19.96 -8.32 17.82
N TRP A 219 18.90 -8.09 17.05
CA TRP A 219 18.06 -6.92 17.23
C TRP A 219 17.38 -6.89 18.60
N LEU A 220 16.76 -7.98 19.05
CA LEU A 220 16.15 -8.08 20.37
C LEU A 220 17.17 -7.78 21.48
N GLN A 221 18.36 -8.41 21.43
CA GLN A 221 19.41 -8.15 22.40
C GLN A 221 19.88 -6.68 22.38
N PHE A 222 19.94 -6.04 21.23
CA PHE A 222 20.28 -4.63 21.10
C PHE A 222 19.17 -3.75 21.62
N ARG A 223 17.92 -3.97 21.20
CA ARG A 223 16.73 -3.21 21.63
C ARG A 223 16.55 -3.23 23.14
N ASP A 224 16.60 -4.41 23.74
CA ASP A 224 16.27 -4.63 25.16
C ASP A 224 17.30 -4.04 26.14
N ARG A 225 18.51 -3.71 25.66
CA ARG A 225 19.47 -2.92 26.44
C ARG A 225 19.02 -1.48 26.68
N TYR A 226 18.17 -0.95 25.81
CA TYR A 226 17.82 0.46 25.80
C TYR A 226 16.34 0.72 26.02
N LYS A 227 15.47 -0.29 25.77
CA LYS A 227 14.03 -0.09 25.73
C LYS A 227 13.26 -1.24 26.38
N THR A 228 12.22 -0.87 27.15
CA THR A 228 11.18 -1.77 27.59
C THR A 228 9.95 -1.53 26.74
N THR A 229 9.53 -2.53 25.97
CA THR A 229 8.40 -2.44 25.03
C THR A 229 7.92 -3.83 24.65
N ASP A 230 6.63 -3.94 24.35
CA ASP A 230 6.04 -5.17 23.79
C ASP A 230 6.16 -5.24 22.26
N PHE A 231 6.56 -4.14 21.62
CA PHE A 231 6.64 -4.08 20.16
C PHE A 231 7.97 -4.62 19.67
N LEU A 232 7.94 -5.54 18.71
CA LEU A 232 9.15 -6.04 18.06
C LEU A 232 9.99 -4.88 17.50
N PHE A 233 9.34 -3.87 16.92
CA PHE A 233 10.00 -2.67 16.40
C PHE A 233 9.39 -1.40 17.00
N CYS A 234 10.18 -0.67 17.78
CA CYS A 234 9.75 0.52 18.48
C CYS A 234 10.54 1.77 18.07
N THR A 235 10.05 2.94 18.46
CA THR A 235 10.81 4.21 18.39
C THR A 235 11.92 4.24 19.45
N ASN A 236 12.77 5.27 19.40
CA ASN A 236 13.79 5.51 20.44
C ASN A 236 13.19 5.69 21.84
N GLU A 237 11.89 5.94 21.94
CA GLU A 237 11.15 6.09 23.20
C GLU A 237 10.40 4.81 23.61
N GLY A 238 10.58 3.70 22.90
CA GLY A 238 9.83 2.45 23.13
C GLY A 238 8.39 2.45 22.63
N LYS A 239 7.95 3.48 21.89
CA LYS A 239 6.59 3.61 21.35
C LYS A 239 6.44 2.91 19.99
N PRO A 240 5.20 2.61 19.53
CA PRO A 240 4.96 2.07 18.20
C PRO A 240 5.52 2.96 17.10
N LEU A 241 6.20 2.36 16.12
CA LEU A 241 6.73 3.08 14.97
C LEU A 241 5.63 3.32 13.93
N GLN A 242 5.47 4.56 13.48
CA GLN A 242 4.51 4.90 12.44
C GLN A 242 5.05 4.56 11.04
N VAL A 243 4.16 4.04 10.17
CA VAL A 243 4.50 3.69 8.78
C VAL A 243 5.11 4.88 8.02
N SER A 244 4.55 6.08 8.18
CA SER A 244 5.05 7.31 7.54
C SER A 244 6.48 7.65 7.94
N ASN A 245 6.84 7.42 9.22
CA ASN A 245 8.18 7.69 9.73
C ASN A 245 9.18 6.68 9.13
N PHE A 246 8.82 5.39 9.10
CA PHE A 246 9.64 4.37 8.47
C PHE A 246 9.85 4.66 6.97
N GLU A 247 8.78 5.00 6.23
CA GLU A 247 8.88 5.37 4.81
C GLU A 247 9.75 6.61 4.58
N ALA A 248 9.68 7.61 5.46
CA ALA A 248 10.55 8.78 5.40
C ALA A 248 12.03 8.39 5.61
N ASN A 249 12.29 7.51 6.57
CA ASN A 249 13.64 6.99 6.83
C ASN A 249 14.17 6.20 5.62
N VAL A 250 13.38 5.27 5.06
CA VAL A 250 13.77 4.50 3.87
C VAL A 250 14.12 5.41 2.70
N ARG A 251 13.34 6.47 2.46
CA ARG A 251 13.68 7.48 1.43
C ARG A 251 15.04 8.15 1.70
N LYS A 252 15.34 8.47 2.97
CA LYS A 252 16.64 9.03 3.36
C LYS A 252 17.79 8.07 3.07
N TYR A 253 17.63 6.79 3.42
CA TYR A 253 18.64 5.76 3.18
C TYR A 253 18.84 5.49 1.69
N SER A 254 17.75 5.40 0.93
CA SER A 254 17.80 5.23 -0.53
C SER A 254 18.55 6.37 -1.21
N LYS A 255 18.25 7.62 -0.84
CA LYS A 255 19.00 8.78 -1.37
C LYS A 255 20.50 8.71 -1.04
N ARG A 256 20.86 8.29 0.19
CA ARG A 256 22.25 8.12 0.61
C ARG A 256 22.96 7.02 -0.20
N ALA A 257 22.22 5.96 -0.55
CA ALA A 257 22.72 4.86 -1.37
C ALA A 257 22.74 5.16 -2.89
N GLY A 258 22.28 6.33 -3.33
CA GLY A 258 22.14 6.67 -4.74
C GLY A 258 21.01 5.90 -5.46
N LEU A 259 20.00 5.46 -4.70
CA LEU A 259 18.86 4.69 -5.21
C LEU A 259 17.59 5.52 -5.21
N GLU A 260 16.73 5.30 -6.19
CA GLU A 260 15.43 5.93 -6.29
C GLU A 260 14.30 4.92 -6.04
N ASN A 261 13.13 5.45 -5.67
CA ASN A 261 11.86 4.71 -5.58
C ASN A 261 11.83 3.52 -4.62
N ILE A 262 12.75 3.39 -3.66
CA ILE A 262 12.69 2.32 -2.67
C ILE A 262 11.62 2.64 -1.63
N HIS A 263 10.66 1.74 -1.49
CA HIS A 263 9.58 1.81 -0.50
C HIS A 263 9.12 0.39 -0.10
N PRO A 264 8.37 0.22 1.00
CA PRO A 264 8.02 -1.10 1.53
C PRO A 264 7.34 -2.05 0.53
N HIS A 265 6.53 -1.52 -0.39
CA HIS A 265 5.89 -2.35 -1.41
C HIS A 265 6.90 -2.92 -2.43
N VAL A 266 7.98 -2.20 -2.74
CA VAL A 266 9.06 -2.73 -3.60
C VAL A 266 9.71 -3.95 -2.93
N LEU A 267 9.97 -3.90 -1.62
CA LEU A 267 10.54 -5.04 -0.88
C LEU A 267 9.61 -6.26 -0.92
N ARG A 268 8.31 -6.05 -0.71
CA ARG A 268 7.32 -7.12 -0.80
C ARG A 268 7.19 -7.68 -2.23
N ASN A 269 7.24 -6.84 -3.26
CA ASN A 269 7.24 -7.28 -4.65
C ASN A 269 8.49 -8.11 -4.96
N ASN A 270 9.64 -7.68 -4.43
CA ASN A 270 10.90 -8.41 -4.56
C ASN A 270 10.87 -9.78 -3.87
N PHE A 271 10.36 -9.87 -2.63
CA PHE A 271 10.12 -11.15 -1.99
C PHE A 271 9.36 -12.07 -2.92
N ALA A 272 8.30 -11.58 -3.44
CA ALA A 272 7.37 -12.35 -4.21
C ALA A 272 7.97 -12.80 -5.55
N LYS A 273 8.69 -11.92 -6.29
CA LYS A 273 9.42 -12.29 -7.50
C LYS A 273 10.49 -13.34 -7.21
N ARG A 274 11.30 -13.13 -6.15
CA ARG A 274 12.35 -14.06 -5.74
C ARG A 274 11.80 -15.42 -5.34
N PHE A 275 10.67 -15.44 -4.60
CA PHE A 275 10.00 -16.69 -4.20
C PHE A 275 9.62 -17.54 -5.43
N LEU A 276 9.02 -16.90 -6.44
CA LEU A 276 8.65 -17.59 -7.69
C LEU A 276 9.88 -18.01 -8.53
N MET A 277 10.89 -17.14 -8.59
CA MET A 277 12.13 -17.44 -9.34
C MET A 277 12.92 -18.59 -8.70
N ASN A 278 12.82 -18.75 -7.37
CA ASN A 278 13.42 -19.85 -6.63
C ASN A 278 12.56 -21.15 -6.65
N GLY A 279 11.55 -21.24 -7.52
CA GLY A 279 10.74 -22.45 -7.69
C GLY A 279 9.48 -22.53 -6.83
N GLY A 280 9.20 -21.51 -5.99
CA GLY A 280 7.96 -21.43 -5.23
C GLY A 280 6.73 -21.32 -6.15
N ASP A 281 5.63 -21.97 -5.79
CA ASP A 281 4.39 -21.89 -6.56
C ASP A 281 3.53 -20.68 -6.19
N ILE A 282 2.67 -20.25 -7.11
CA ILE A 282 1.86 -19.04 -6.98
C ILE A 282 0.75 -19.16 -5.91
N TYR A 283 0.24 -20.37 -5.66
CA TYR A 283 -0.81 -20.59 -4.67
C TYR A 283 -0.25 -20.43 -3.26
N THR A 284 0.89 -21.09 -2.99
CA THR A 284 1.63 -20.93 -1.72
C THR A 284 2.01 -19.47 -1.50
N LEU A 285 2.55 -18.80 -2.53
CA LEU A 285 2.88 -17.39 -2.44
C LEU A 285 1.66 -16.51 -2.11
N SER A 286 0.52 -16.74 -2.76
CA SER A 286 -0.72 -16.01 -2.51
C SER A 286 -1.18 -16.15 -1.05
N ARG A 287 -1.05 -17.35 -0.47
CA ARG A 287 -1.38 -17.61 0.96
C ARG A 287 -0.42 -16.89 1.90
N ILE A 288 0.89 -16.97 1.65
CA ILE A 288 1.91 -16.26 2.46
C ILE A 288 1.65 -14.76 2.45
N LEU A 289 1.39 -14.20 1.27
CA LEU A 289 1.11 -12.77 1.11
C LEU A 289 -0.26 -12.36 1.71
N GLY A 290 -1.16 -13.31 1.98
CA GLY A 290 -2.51 -13.04 2.47
C GLY A 290 -3.33 -12.25 1.45
N HIS A 291 -3.30 -12.67 0.19
CA HIS A 291 -4.17 -12.16 -0.85
C HIS A 291 -5.52 -12.89 -0.78
N SER A 292 -6.61 -12.16 -1.07
CA SER A 292 -7.96 -12.74 -1.10
C SER A 292 -8.19 -13.66 -2.30
N SER A 293 -7.38 -13.53 -3.35
CA SER A 293 -7.43 -14.31 -4.58
C SER A 293 -6.04 -14.44 -5.20
N VAL A 294 -5.78 -15.58 -5.82
CA VAL A 294 -4.55 -15.84 -6.59
C VAL A 294 -4.43 -14.88 -7.77
N ILE A 295 -5.54 -14.41 -8.34
CA ILE A 295 -5.58 -13.41 -9.41
C ILE A 295 -4.82 -12.14 -9.02
N VAL A 296 -4.89 -11.71 -7.75
CA VAL A 296 -4.12 -10.54 -7.25
C VAL A 296 -2.62 -10.81 -7.33
N THR A 297 -2.22 -12.05 -7.04
CA THR A 297 -0.83 -12.49 -7.12
C THR A 297 -0.39 -12.62 -8.58
N GLU A 298 -1.19 -13.26 -9.40
CA GLU A 298 -0.96 -13.40 -10.84
C GLU A 298 -0.80 -12.04 -11.53
N GLN A 299 -1.68 -11.09 -11.25
CA GLN A 299 -1.59 -9.73 -11.80
C GLN A 299 -0.32 -9.00 -11.38
N ALA A 300 0.21 -9.28 -10.20
CA ALA A 300 1.49 -8.72 -9.76
C ALA A 300 2.70 -9.36 -10.48
N TYR A 301 2.55 -10.56 -11.07
CA TYR A 301 3.66 -11.35 -11.66
C TYR A 301 3.60 -11.48 -13.19
N LEU A 302 2.59 -10.94 -13.84
CA LEU A 302 2.57 -10.82 -15.30
C LEU A 302 3.74 -9.97 -15.85
N ASP A 303 4.52 -9.36 -14.98
CA ASP A 303 5.69 -8.54 -15.31
C ASP A 303 7.03 -9.30 -15.17
N LEU A 304 7.03 -10.65 -15.22
CA LEU A 304 8.27 -11.39 -15.42
C LEU A 304 8.89 -10.98 -16.76
N SER A 305 10.15 -10.55 -16.75
CA SER A 305 10.87 -10.23 -17.98
C SER A 305 11.05 -11.48 -18.85
N GLU A 306 11.24 -11.28 -20.15
CA GLU A 306 11.58 -12.41 -21.05
C GLU A 306 12.79 -13.21 -20.55
N ASN A 307 13.77 -12.54 -19.94
CA ASN A 307 14.92 -13.19 -19.31
C ASN A 307 14.52 -14.06 -18.11
N ASP A 308 13.58 -13.61 -17.29
CA ASP A 308 13.07 -14.39 -16.15
C ASP A 308 12.33 -15.65 -16.66
N LEU A 309 11.50 -15.48 -17.70
CA LEU A 309 10.80 -16.61 -18.34
C LEU A 309 11.77 -17.59 -18.98
N ARG A 310 12.81 -17.10 -19.66
CA ARG A 310 13.85 -17.94 -20.29
C ARG A 310 14.60 -18.77 -19.25
N LYS A 311 15.03 -18.16 -18.13
CA LYS A 311 15.69 -18.87 -17.03
C LYS A 311 14.78 -19.98 -16.47
N LYS A 312 13.52 -19.66 -16.20
CA LYS A 312 12.54 -20.64 -15.72
C LYS A 312 12.28 -21.76 -16.73
N TYR A 313 12.15 -21.45 -18.01
CA TYR A 313 11.98 -22.45 -19.05
C TYR A 313 13.16 -23.43 -19.11
N GLN A 314 14.40 -22.93 -19.03
CA GLN A 314 15.60 -23.80 -19.02
C GLN A 314 15.60 -24.77 -17.84
N GLU A 315 15.16 -24.33 -16.65
CA GLU A 315 15.07 -25.16 -15.44
C GLU A 315 13.99 -26.25 -15.56
N PHE A 316 12.86 -25.93 -16.22
CA PHE A 316 11.70 -26.82 -16.36
C PHE A 316 11.51 -27.39 -17.76
N SER A 317 12.49 -27.22 -18.67
CA SER A 317 12.41 -27.76 -20.02
C SER A 317 12.15 -29.28 -20.01
N PRO A 318 11.12 -29.79 -20.70
CA PRO A 318 10.80 -31.21 -20.72
C PRO A 318 12.00 -32.09 -21.18
N LEU A 319 12.72 -31.62 -22.20
CA LEU A 319 13.86 -32.37 -22.75
C LEU A 319 15.07 -32.42 -21.80
N SER A 320 15.27 -31.40 -20.95
CA SER A 320 16.40 -31.40 -20.01
C SER A 320 16.33 -32.50 -18.95
N LYS A 321 15.15 -33.08 -18.74
CA LYS A 321 14.87 -34.14 -17.75
C LYS A 321 14.78 -35.54 -18.38
N ILE A 322 14.82 -35.64 -19.69
CA ILE A 322 14.85 -36.94 -20.40
C ILE A 322 16.27 -37.49 -20.32
N LYS A 323 16.42 -38.60 -19.61
CA LYS A 323 17.69 -39.35 -19.62
C LYS A 323 17.86 -39.92 -21.04
N SER A 324 18.76 -39.37 -21.84
CA SER A 324 19.17 -40.00 -23.08
C SER A 324 19.97 -41.27 -22.76
N TYR A 325 19.46 -42.40 -23.15
CA TYR A 325 20.22 -43.65 -23.20
C TYR A 325 21.05 -43.63 -24.49
N TYR A 326 22.26 -43.12 -24.44
CA TYR A 326 23.33 -43.37 -25.40
C TYR A 326 24.48 -44.04 -24.70
#